data_1922d23edf1525847b109d18a117ecc3
#
_entry.id   1922d23edf1525847b109d18a117ecc3
#
_cell.length_a   1.000
_cell.length_b   1.000
_cell.length_c   1.000
_cell.angle_alpha   90.00
_cell.angle_beta   90.00
_cell.angle_gamma   90.00
#
_symmetry.space_group_name_H-M   'P 1'
#
loop_
_entity.id
_entity.type
_entity.pdbx_description
1 polymer ?
#
loop_
_entity_poly.entity_id
_entity_poly.type
_entity_poly.pdbx_seq_one_letter_code
_entity_poly.pdbx_strand_id
1 'polypeptide(L)'
;MNEVLHCLLTRRSVKKYLSQPVEKEKLDAVLEAGTYAACGMGRQAGKIVVLQNPDDIEQLEKMNASILGNPAAHPFYGAPVVCVVFADTNVNTWVEDGSLVIGNMMAAAHSLGLGSCWICLLYTSPSPRDGLLS
;
A
#
# COMPACT_ATOMS: atom_id res chain seq x y z
N MET A 1 0.34 12.77 -25.48
CA MET A 1 0.27 11.79 -24.39
C MET A 1 -0.96 12.09 -23.54
N ASN A 2 -1.79 11.10 -23.27
CA ASN A 2 -2.96 11.32 -22.43
C ASN A 2 -2.58 11.34 -20.95
N GLU A 3 -3.52 11.75 -20.12
CA GLU A 3 -3.29 11.89 -18.66
C GLU A 3 -2.93 10.57 -17.97
N VAL A 4 -3.50 9.47 -18.41
CA VAL A 4 -3.21 8.15 -17.83
C VAL A 4 -1.75 7.76 -18.07
N LEU A 5 -1.30 7.88 -19.31
CA LEU A 5 0.10 7.57 -19.65
C LEU A 5 1.05 8.52 -18.90
N HIS A 6 0.73 9.79 -18.85
CA HIS A 6 1.54 10.77 -18.14
C HIS A 6 1.68 10.37 -16.65
N CYS A 7 0.58 10.03 -16.02
CA CYS A 7 0.56 9.60 -14.62
C CYS A 7 1.45 8.35 -14.40
N LEU A 8 1.28 7.34 -15.23
CA LEU A 8 2.03 6.09 -15.09
C LEU A 8 3.54 6.30 -15.30
N LEU A 9 3.92 7.18 -16.24
CA LEU A 9 5.32 7.42 -16.57
C LEU A 9 6.02 8.37 -15.59
N THR A 10 5.28 9.23 -14.89
CA THR A 10 5.87 10.24 -14.02
C THR A 10 5.82 9.88 -12.54
N ARG A 11 5.02 8.87 -12.14
CA ARG A 11 4.95 8.43 -10.75
C ARG A 11 6.34 7.98 -10.26
N ARG A 12 6.67 8.38 -9.06
CA ARG A 12 7.91 7.94 -8.39
C ARG A 12 7.58 7.55 -6.94
N SER A 13 8.39 6.68 -6.37
CA SER A 13 8.33 6.41 -4.94
C SER A 13 8.75 7.64 -4.16
N VAL A 14 7.92 8.05 -3.20
CA VAL A 14 8.15 9.21 -2.36
C VAL A 14 8.43 8.72 -0.95
N LYS A 15 9.53 9.18 -0.37
CA LYS A 15 10.03 8.73 0.94
C LYS A 15 10.15 9.88 1.95
N LYS A 16 9.45 10.96 1.70
CA LYS A 16 9.36 12.11 2.61
C LYS A 16 8.00 12.74 2.43
N TYR A 17 7.26 12.88 3.51
CA TYR A 17 5.87 13.32 3.48
C TYR A 17 5.65 14.52 4.38
N LEU A 18 4.62 15.31 4.06
CA LEU A 18 4.11 16.34 4.94
C LEU A 18 3.37 15.68 6.10
N SER A 19 3.36 16.35 7.26
CA SER A 19 2.67 15.84 8.44
C SER A 19 1.17 16.08 8.43
N GLN A 20 0.67 16.90 7.50
CA GLN A 20 -0.75 17.22 7.41
C GLN A 20 -1.57 16.00 6.95
N PRO A 21 -2.81 15.85 7.41
CA PRO A 21 -3.68 14.76 7.00
C PRO A 21 -3.99 14.80 5.51
N VAL A 22 -4.25 13.63 4.93
CA VAL A 22 -4.73 13.53 3.56
C VAL A 22 -6.21 13.87 3.53
N GLU A 23 -6.62 14.69 2.58
CA GLU A 23 -8.03 15.05 2.39
C GLU A 23 -8.87 13.79 2.18
N LYS A 24 -10.01 13.71 2.87
CA LYS A 24 -10.88 12.52 2.83
C LYS A 24 -11.29 12.14 1.41
N GLU A 25 -11.63 13.12 0.60
CA GLU A 25 -12.07 12.89 -0.79
C GLU A 25 -10.97 12.25 -1.63
N LYS A 26 -9.73 12.68 -1.46
CA LYS A 26 -8.58 12.10 -2.15
C LYS A 26 -8.31 10.68 -1.67
N LEU A 27 -8.35 10.47 -0.36
CA LEU A 27 -8.17 9.13 0.20
C LEU A 27 -9.24 8.17 -0.30
N ASP A 28 -10.50 8.59 -0.28
CA ASP A 28 -11.61 7.78 -0.77
C ASP A 28 -11.42 7.41 -2.24
N ALA A 29 -10.96 8.34 -3.08
CA ALA A 29 -10.69 8.07 -4.48
C ALA A 29 -9.56 7.05 -4.68
N VAL A 30 -8.51 7.15 -3.88
CA VAL A 30 -7.40 6.18 -3.91
C VAL A 30 -7.89 4.79 -3.53
N LEU A 31 -8.67 4.68 -2.47
CA LEU A 31 -9.22 3.41 -2.00
C LEU A 31 -10.16 2.79 -3.06
N GLU A 32 -11.03 3.62 -3.64
CA GLU A 32 -11.92 3.16 -4.72
C GLU A 32 -11.12 2.62 -5.90
N ALA A 33 -10.08 3.33 -6.33
CA ALA A 33 -9.21 2.87 -7.42
C ALA A 33 -8.60 1.50 -7.10
N GLY A 34 -8.21 1.27 -5.86
CA GLY A 34 -7.69 -0.03 -5.42
C GLY A 34 -8.71 -1.15 -5.58
N THR A 35 -9.98 -0.87 -5.29
CA THR A 35 -11.04 -1.88 -5.40
C THR A 35 -11.37 -2.24 -6.84
N TYR A 36 -10.96 -1.44 -7.81
CA TYR A 36 -11.17 -1.70 -9.24
C TYR A 36 -9.98 -2.37 -9.92
N ALA A 37 -8.96 -2.76 -9.17
CA ALA A 37 -7.82 -3.45 -9.75
C ALA A 37 -8.23 -4.80 -10.34
N ALA A 38 -7.53 -5.21 -11.40
CA ALA A 38 -7.74 -6.53 -11.97
C ALA A 38 -7.39 -7.62 -10.96
N CYS A 39 -8.10 -8.72 -11.00
CA CYS A 39 -7.82 -9.87 -10.14
C CYS A 39 -8.10 -11.17 -10.89
N GLY A 40 -7.43 -12.23 -10.48
CA GLY A 40 -7.58 -13.53 -11.14
C GLY A 40 -9.01 -14.05 -11.05
N MET A 41 -9.65 -14.28 -12.18
CA MET A 41 -11.01 -14.82 -12.29
C MET A 41 -12.07 -14.05 -11.50
N GLY A 42 -11.84 -12.77 -11.24
CA GLY A 42 -12.81 -11.93 -10.56
C GLY A 42 -13.04 -12.29 -9.08
N ARG A 43 -12.13 -13.01 -8.45
CA ARG A 43 -12.31 -13.50 -7.07
C ARG A 43 -12.16 -12.43 -6.00
N GLN A 44 -11.58 -11.28 -6.34
CA GLN A 44 -11.43 -10.12 -5.43
C GLN A 44 -10.81 -10.52 -4.08
N ALA A 45 -9.64 -11.14 -4.13
CA ALA A 45 -8.93 -11.63 -2.95
C ALA A 45 -8.42 -10.52 -2.04
N GLY A 46 -8.27 -9.31 -2.56
CA GLY A 46 -7.65 -8.20 -1.84
C GLY A 46 -8.61 -7.46 -0.92
N LYS A 47 -8.11 -7.07 0.25
CA LYS A 47 -8.80 -6.18 1.19
C LYS A 47 -7.85 -5.08 1.61
N ILE A 48 -8.37 -3.87 1.75
CA ILE A 48 -7.56 -2.71 2.12
C ILE A 48 -7.96 -2.28 3.53
N VAL A 49 -6.97 -2.17 4.42
CA VAL A 49 -7.15 -1.61 5.75
C VAL A 49 -6.38 -0.30 5.80
N VAL A 50 -7.04 0.76 6.23
CA VAL A 50 -6.47 2.12 6.28
C VAL A 50 -6.15 2.48 7.71
N LEU A 51 -4.90 2.85 7.96
CA LEU A 51 -4.44 3.34 9.25
C LEU A 51 -4.17 4.84 9.15
N GLN A 52 -4.85 5.61 9.99
CA GLN A 52 -4.66 7.06 10.10
C GLN A 52 -4.31 7.49 11.52
N ASN A 53 -4.60 6.64 12.51
CA ASN A 53 -4.24 6.91 13.89
C ASN A 53 -2.73 6.80 14.05
N PRO A 54 -2.03 7.85 14.53
CA PRO A 54 -0.58 7.83 14.68
C PRO A 54 -0.07 6.67 15.55
N ASP A 55 -0.81 6.29 16.58
CA ASP A 55 -0.39 5.19 17.47
C ASP A 55 -0.43 3.85 16.74
N ASP A 56 -1.45 3.61 15.93
CA ASP A 56 -1.57 2.39 15.13
C ASP A 56 -0.47 2.31 14.09
N ILE A 57 -0.19 3.42 13.42
CA ILE A 57 0.88 3.51 12.44
C ILE A 57 2.23 3.23 13.10
N GLU A 58 2.48 3.81 14.27
CA GLU A 58 3.72 3.59 15.00
C GLU A 58 3.91 2.13 15.40
N GLN A 59 2.85 1.49 15.90
CA GLN A 59 2.90 0.08 16.26
C GLN A 59 3.22 -0.80 15.06
N LEU A 60 2.57 -0.58 13.94
CA LEU A 60 2.83 -1.34 12.72
C LEU A 60 4.25 -1.09 12.21
N GLU A 61 4.71 0.16 12.26
CA GLU A 61 6.07 0.50 11.85
C GLU A 61 7.11 -0.22 12.69
N LYS A 62 6.92 -0.28 14.00
CA LYS A 62 7.82 -1.00 14.91
C LYS A 62 7.87 -2.49 14.58
N MET A 63 6.71 -3.08 14.31
CA MET A 63 6.64 -4.49 13.91
C MET A 63 7.41 -4.73 12.61
N ASN A 64 7.20 -3.87 11.63
CA ASN A 64 7.87 -4.00 10.34
C ASN A 64 9.39 -3.78 10.48
N ALA A 65 9.80 -2.80 11.24
CA ALA A 65 11.23 -2.54 11.49
C ALA A 65 11.90 -3.73 12.18
N SER A 66 11.21 -4.36 13.12
CA SER A 66 11.71 -5.55 13.81
C SER A 66 11.88 -6.73 12.84
N ILE A 67 10.90 -6.95 11.97
CA ILE A 67 10.97 -8.02 10.95
C ILE A 67 12.12 -7.78 9.98
N LEU A 68 12.40 -6.51 9.63
CA LEU A 68 13.52 -6.14 8.77
C LEU A 68 14.88 -6.30 9.46
N GLY A 69 14.90 -6.60 10.76
CA GLY A 69 16.14 -6.76 11.51
C GLY A 69 16.80 -5.44 11.93
N ASN A 70 16.11 -4.31 11.81
CA ASN A 70 16.58 -3.00 12.22
C ASN A 70 15.49 -2.27 13.00
N PRO A 71 15.40 -2.49 14.33
CA PRO A 71 14.33 -1.87 15.16
C PRO A 71 14.34 -0.35 15.19
N ALA A 72 15.44 0.28 14.80
CA ALA A 72 15.55 1.74 14.75
C ALA A 72 15.09 2.30 13.40
N ALA A 73 14.74 1.48 12.43
CA ALA A 73 14.32 1.94 11.12
C ALA A 73 12.92 2.57 11.17
N HIS A 74 12.68 3.49 10.25
CA HIS A 74 11.37 4.12 10.05
C HIS A 74 10.89 3.83 8.63
N PRO A 75 10.44 2.58 8.34
CA PRO A 75 10.11 2.17 6.98
C PRO A 75 8.89 2.88 6.38
N PHE A 76 8.11 3.59 7.18
CA PHE A 76 6.94 4.33 6.68
C PHE A 76 7.24 5.82 6.42
N TYR A 77 8.47 6.25 6.69
CA TYR A 77 8.96 7.60 6.35
C TYR A 77 8.09 8.74 6.87
N GLY A 78 7.40 8.54 7.99
CA GLY A 78 6.54 9.58 8.57
C GLY A 78 5.24 9.81 7.83
N ALA A 79 4.77 8.85 7.03
CA ALA A 79 3.51 8.99 6.30
C ALA A 79 2.32 9.14 7.25
N PRO A 80 1.39 10.07 6.98
CA PRO A 80 0.20 10.25 7.81
C PRO A 80 -0.87 9.19 7.58
N VAL A 81 -0.78 8.44 6.49
CA VAL A 81 -1.71 7.36 6.15
C VAL A 81 -0.91 6.15 5.71
N VAL A 82 -1.26 5.00 6.25
CA VAL A 82 -0.71 3.71 5.83
C VAL A 82 -1.86 2.81 5.41
N CYS A 83 -1.81 2.33 4.18
CA CYS A 83 -2.78 1.37 3.66
C CYS A 83 -2.14 -0.01 3.66
N VAL A 84 -2.80 -0.96 4.33
CA VAL A 84 -2.34 -2.35 4.37
C VAL A 84 -3.27 -3.16 3.48
N VAL A 85 -2.69 -3.84 2.51
CA VAL A 85 -3.44 -4.70 1.59
C VAL A 85 -3.26 -6.15 2.02
N PHE A 86 -4.36 -6.79 2.36
CA PHE A 86 -4.43 -8.22 2.64
C PHE A 86 -5.02 -8.95 1.46
N ALA A 87 -4.61 -10.18 1.25
CA ALA A 87 -5.19 -11.01 0.22
C ALA A 87 -5.42 -12.42 0.75
N ASP A 88 -6.51 -13.04 0.30
CA ASP A 88 -6.89 -14.38 0.72
C ASP A 88 -5.94 -15.42 0.11
N THR A 89 -5.17 -16.08 0.97
CA THR A 89 -4.18 -17.07 0.54
C THR A 89 -4.79 -18.34 -0.06
N ASN A 90 -6.10 -18.53 0.08
CA ASN A 90 -6.82 -19.62 -0.57
C ASN A 90 -7.03 -19.35 -2.07
N VAL A 91 -6.85 -18.13 -2.52
CA VAL A 91 -6.89 -17.75 -3.94
C VAL A 91 -5.47 -17.86 -4.49
N ASN A 92 -5.25 -18.69 -5.50
CA ASN A 92 -3.90 -18.97 -6.00
C ASN A 92 -3.17 -17.76 -6.62
N THR A 93 -3.88 -16.70 -7.00
CA THR A 93 -3.31 -15.46 -7.52
C THR A 93 -3.26 -14.35 -6.47
N TRP A 94 -3.25 -14.69 -5.19
CA TRP A 94 -3.37 -13.70 -4.11
C TRP A 94 -2.24 -12.67 -4.08
N VAL A 95 -1.02 -13.07 -4.37
CA VAL A 95 0.12 -12.13 -4.38
C VAL A 95 -0.03 -11.13 -5.54
N GLU A 96 -0.33 -11.62 -6.71
CA GLU A 96 -0.52 -10.80 -7.91
C GLU A 96 -1.71 -9.85 -7.73
N ASP A 97 -2.82 -10.38 -7.22
CA ASP A 97 -4.04 -9.60 -6.99
C ASP A 97 -3.79 -8.46 -5.99
N GLY A 98 -3.15 -8.76 -4.88
CA GLY A 98 -2.80 -7.74 -3.89
C GLY A 98 -1.83 -6.70 -4.44
N SER A 99 -0.87 -7.11 -5.23
CA SER A 99 0.08 -6.20 -5.86
C SER A 99 -0.59 -5.26 -6.85
N LEU A 100 -1.55 -5.75 -7.63
CA LEU A 100 -2.33 -4.91 -8.56
C LEU A 100 -3.18 -3.88 -7.83
N VAL A 101 -3.76 -4.24 -6.69
CA VAL A 101 -4.48 -3.28 -5.84
C VAL A 101 -3.55 -2.12 -5.45
N ILE A 102 -2.37 -2.44 -4.95
CA ILE A 102 -1.38 -1.42 -4.55
C ILE A 102 -0.97 -0.57 -5.75
N GLY A 103 -0.74 -1.19 -6.89
CA GLY A 103 -0.38 -0.47 -8.12
C GLY A 103 -1.44 0.57 -8.53
N ASN A 104 -2.72 0.17 -8.51
CA ASN A 104 -3.81 1.08 -8.81
C ASN A 104 -3.87 2.24 -7.81
N MET A 105 -3.68 1.95 -6.53
CA MET A 105 -3.71 2.97 -5.48
C MET A 105 -2.58 3.97 -5.65
N MET A 106 -1.37 3.52 -5.97
CA MET A 106 -0.23 4.41 -6.18
C MET A 106 -0.44 5.32 -7.39
N ALA A 107 -0.98 4.78 -8.49
CA ALA A 107 -1.28 5.59 -9.68
C ALA A 107 -2.35 6.64 -9.37
N ALA A 108 -3.42 6.24 -8.68
CA ALA A 108 -4.48 7.16 -8.28
C ALA A 108 -3.94 8.26 -7.36
N ALA A 109 -3.13 7.89 -6.37
CA ALA A 109 -2.52 8.86 -5.46
C ALA A 109 -1.71 9.90 -6.23
N HIS A 110 -0.86 9.47 -7.15
CA HIS A 110 -0.06 10.38 -7.95
C HIS A 110 -0.93 11.33 -8.77
N SER A 111 -2.00 10.83 -9.37
CA SER A 111 -2.93 11.64 -10.17
C SER A 111 -3.60 12.75 -9.34
N LEU A 112 -3.70 12.55 -8.03
CA LEU A 112 -4.32 13.49 -7.10
C LEU A 112 -3.30 14.37 -6.36
N GLY A 113 -2.03 14.30 -6.75
CA GLY A 113 -0.98 15.09 -6.13
C GLY A 113 -0.46 14.51 -4.81
N LEU A 114 -0.72 13.25 -4.53
CA LEU A 114 -0.24 12.56 -3.32
C LEU A 114 0.98 11.71 -3.64
N GLY A 115 1.96 11.73 -2.75
CA GLY A 115 3.09 10.82 -2.83
C GLY A 115 2.74 9.44 -2.25
N SER A 116 3.39 8.40 -2.72
CA SER A 116 3.23 7.05 -2.20
C SER A 116 4.52 6.25 -2.34
N CYS A 117 4.61 5.20 -1.54
CA CYS A 117 5.71 4.25 -1.61
C CYS A 117 5.20 2.87 -1.23
N TRP A 118 5.58 1.87 -2.01
CA TRP A 118 5.23 0.48 -1.71
C TRP A 118 6.25 -0.09 -0.73
N ILE A 119 5.76 -0.52 0.42
CA ILE A 119 6.57 -1.14 1.47
C ILE A 119 6.14 -2.61 1.59
N CYS A 120 7.07 -3.54 1.38
CA CYS A 120 6.80 -4.95 1.59
C CYS A 120 6.93 -5.28 3.08
N LEU A 121 5.84 -5.79 3.67
CA LEU A 121 5.86 -6.34 5.02
C LEU A 121 6.22 -7.80 4.95
N LEU A 122 7.19 -8.21 5.79
CA LEU A 122 7.53 -9.61 5.96
C LEU A 122 6.84 -10.12 7.21
N TYR A 123 6.01 -11.14 7.08
CA TYR A 123 5.37 -11.78 8.22
C TYR A 123 6.20 -12.97 8.71
N THR A 124 6.02 -13.33 9.96
CA THR A 124 6.61 -14.53 10.53
C THR A 124 5.83 -15.77 10.08
N SER A 125 5.79 -15.99 8.79
CA SER A 125 5.11 -17.13 8.19
C SER A 125 6.11 -18.26 7.97
N PRO A 126 5.69 -19.51 8.01
CA PRO A 126 6.56 -20.64 7.67
C PRO A 126 7.01 -20.61 6.19
N SER A 127 6.30 -19.89 5.34
CA SER A 127 6.69 -19.70 3.94
C SER A 127 7.01 -18.23 3.69
N PRO A 128 8.20 -17.91 3.14
CA PRO A 128 8.51 -16.51 2.78
C PRO A 128 7.49 -15.89 1.83
N ARG A 129 6.87 -16.70 0.97
CA ARG A 129 5.85 -16.21 0.05
C ARG A 129 4.59 -15.75 0.77
N ASP A 130 4.22 -16.39 1.86
CA ASP A 130 3.00 -16.09 2.59
C ASP A 130 3.08 -14.78 3.39
N GLY A 131 4.28 -14.24 3.55
CA GLY A 131 4.51 -13.04 4.33
C GLY A 131 4.79 -11.79 3.53
N LEU A 132 4.70 -11.82 2.21
CA LEU A 132 5.12 -10.72 1.34
C LEU A 132 3.94 -9.95 0.78
N LEU A 133 3.27 -9.18 1.62
CA LEU A 133 2.25 -8.21 1.20
C LEU A 133 2.34 -6.95 2.03
N SER A 134 2.15 -5.82 1.41
CA SER A 134 2.14 -4.56 2.12
C SER A 134 1.01 -3.65 1.68
#